data_9098a8535c6e865d47f00597e5d702d0
#
_entry.id   9098a8535c6e865d47f00597e5d702d0
#
_cell.length_a   1.000
_cell.length_b   1.000
_cell.length_c   1.000
_cell.angle_alpha   90.00
_cell.angle_beta   90.00
_cell.angle_gamma   90.00
#
_symmetry.space_group_name_H-M   'P 1'
#
loop_
_entity.id
_entity.type
_entity.pdbx_description
1 polymer ?
#
loop_
_entity_poly.entity_id
_entity_poly.type
_entity_poly.pdbx_seq_one_letter_code
_entity_poly.pdbx_strand_id
1 'polypeptide(L)'
;MAELVKQWADGGSLTATYEGSGDGSAVFSSDTNEGIDRTMPVFFKGGGLSVERTVRQEGIRERFVTADGKVFCILDGGRFGVLKGGVEPPTMETYTRLTYIECTAEQYFNTGYVVKETDTIEAYYETKVASADKFLYSATGSQGGVWLSLYSTYAYVRFGNTSSKSIQNGAINHYIKVKKNSVVLDVTTTTLTYEGMPTGPLYVFGGYNASSGLYNAYTGKCTMLKITGGDGNAVMELRPVKRDSDGKIGMLDLVSGTFFINEGSGADFKGGREIVINDDYELIDRVAFNNDVAFDTGFYGNEKTYIDVMFQRTDISGADYLFGCSSGNRLTAYCPASGSGYWRYGSAYPTFTTASKKIYVATVTPTKTTVDRSSGSISTSAFTTSWTLPLGGSKGSTDVIAKSFQGYVYYFRMKHGTEQLLDWYPCKRKRDGVVGFWDCVTQTFVEPV
;
A
#
# COMPACT_ATOMS: atom_id res chain seq x y z
N MET A 1 -48.54 -2.90 0.95
CA MET A 1 -47.26 -3.05 0.23
C MET A 1 -47.41 -2.47 -1.15
N ALA A 2 -46.61 -1.48 -1.49
CA ALA A 2 -46.50 -1.00 -2.87
C ALA A 2 -45.17 -1.54 -3.40
N GLU A 3 -45.20 -2.28 -4.47
CA GLU A 3 -44.03 -2.80 -5.15
C GLU A 3 -43.83 -1.96 -6.43
N LEU A 4 -42.63 -1.44 -6.60
CA LEU A 4 -42.22 -0.78 -7.83
C LEU A 4 -41.18 -1.64 -8.49
N VAL A 5 -41.48 -2.15 -9.67
CA VAL A 5 -40.47 -2.87 -10.49
C VAL A 5 -40.09 -1.96 -11.64
N LYS A 6 -38.77 -1.71 -11.77
CA LYS A 6 -38.19 -1.03 -12.93
C LYS A 6 -37.18 -1.96 -13.60
N GLN A 7 -37.05 -1.82 -14.89
CA GLN A 7 -36.12 -2.61 -15.69
C GLN A 7 -34.91 -1.74 -16.06
N TRP A 8 -33.73 -2.27 -15.87
CA TRP A 8 -32.51 -1.65 -16.35
C TRP A 8 -32.46 -1.65 -17.89
N ALA A 9 -31.69 -0.76 -18.47
CA ALA A 9 -31.58 -0.63 -19.92
C ALA A 9 -31.06 -1.92 -20.61
N ASP A 10 -30.34 -2.75 -19.89
CA ASP A 10 -29.80 -4.04 -20.33
C ASP A 10 -30.74 -5.25 -20.08
N GLY A 11 -31.94 -5.00 -19.58
CA GLY A 11 -32.97 -6.03 -19.34
C GLY A 11 -33.03 -6.57 -17.91
N GLY A 12 -32.07 -6.24 -17.03
CA GLY A 12 -32.13 -6.60 -15.62
C GLY A 12 -33.20 -5.84 -14.84
N SER A 13 -33.53 -6.28 -13.63
CA SER A 13 -34.61 -5.70 -12.82
C SER A 13 -34.13 -5.00 -11.56
N LEU A 14 -34.74 -3.90 -11.20
CA LEU A 14 -34.67 -3.23 -9.89
C LEU A 14 -36.06 -3.28 -9.25
N THR A 15 -36.15 -3.96 -8.13
CA THR A 15 -37.40 -4.02 -7.34
C THR A 15 -37.27 -3.17 -6.10
N ALA A 16 -38.27 -2.35 -5.84
CA ALA A 16 -38.36 -1.60 -4.60
C ALA A 16 -39.68 -1.95 -3.90
N THR A 17 -39.60 -2.43 -2.66
CA THR A 17 -40.73 -2.78 -1.83
C THR A 17 -40.83 -1.75 -0.70
N TYR A 18 -42.01 -1.09 -0.57
CA TYR A 18 -42.26 -0.12 0.50
C TYR A 18 -43.24 -0.70 1.50
N GLU A 19 -42.87 -0.71 2.77
CA GLU A 19 -43.71 -1.16 3.87
C GLU A 19 -43.94 -0.01 4.86
N GLY A 20 -45.18 0.39 5.05
CA GLY A 20 -45.58 1.38 6.06
C GLY A 20 -46.40 2.56 5.50
N SER A 21 -46.97 3.35 6.41
CA SER A 21 -47.56 4.64 6.15
C SER A 21 -46.78 5.72 6.87
N GLY A 22 -46.40 6.77 6.17
CA GLY A 22 -45.54 7.83 6.73
C GLY A 22 -44.05 7.50 6.61
N ASP A 23 -43.33 7.38 7.72
CA ASP A 23 -41.87 7.12 7.76
C ASP A 23 -41.49 5.63 7.57
N GLY A 24 -42.14 4.94 6.64
CA GLY A 24 -41.85 3.54 6.35
C GLY A 24 -40.47 3.31 5.68
N SER A 25 -40.03 2.06 5.65
CA SER A 25 -38.79 1.66 4.96
C SER A 25 -39.04 1.22 3.52
N ALA A 26 -38.16 1.53 2.60
CA ALA A 26 -38.11 0.96 1.27
C ALA A 26 -36.92 0.00 1.15
N VAL A 27 -37.17 -1.22 0.69
CA VAL A 27 -36.14 -2.22 0.40
C VAL A 27 -35.94 -2.25 -1.10
N PHE A 28 -34.70 -2.07 -1.54
CA PHE A 28 -34.34 -2.20 -2.94
C PHE A 28 -33.62 -3.52 -3.14
N SER A 29 -34.02 -4.31 -4.12
CA SER A 29 -33.30 -5.46 -4.59
C SER A 29 -33.10 -5.35 -6.09
N SER A 30 -31.95 -5.74 -6.57
CA SER A 30 -31.61 -5.79 -7.99
C SER A 30 -31.02 -7.14 -8.32
N ASP A 31 -31.18 -7.55 -9.56
CA ASP A 31 -30.45 -8.69 -10.11
C ASP A 31 -28.93 -8.44 -10.11
N THR A 32 -28.17 -9.54 -10.17
CA THR A 32 -26.71 -9.47 -10.21
C THR A 32 -26.24 -8.70 -11.46
N ASN A 33 -25.32 -7.79 -11.29
CA ASN A 33 -24.70 -7.08 -12.40
C ASN A 33 -23.33 -7.68 -12.68
N GLU A 34 -23.20 -8.45 -13.75
CA GLU A 34 -21.95 -9.09 -14.17
C GLU A 34 -21.15 -8.24 -15.18
N GLY A 35 -21.50 -6.99 -15.39
CA GLY A 35 -20.94 -6.20 -16.48
C GLY A 35 -20.72 -4.72 -16.16
N ILE A 36 -21.19 -3.88 -17.07
CA ILE A 36 -21.02 -2.43 -17.09
C ILE A 36 -21.91 -1.77 -16.02
N ASP A 37 -21.44 -0.68 -15.39
CA ASP A 37 -22.23 0.13 -14.47
C ASP A 37 -23.59 0.48 -15.04
N ARG A 38 -24.61 0.27 -14.23
CA ARG A 38 -26.00 0.58 -14.59
C ARG A 38 -26.45 1.84 -13.87
N THR A 39 -27.14 2.71 -14.57
CA THR A 39 -27.77 3.90 -13.98
C THR A 39 -29.25 3.95 -14.29
N MET A 40 -30.06 4.31 -13.31
CA MET A 40 -31.50 4.43 -13.48
C MET A 40 -32.04 5.61 -12.66
N PRO A 41 -32.87 6.51 -13.25
CA PRO A 41 -33.59 7.48 -12.47
C PRO A 41 -34.74 6.82 -11.68
N VAL A 42 -34.81 7.08 -10.39
CA VAL A 42 -35.85 6.63 -9.49
C VAL A 42 -36.58 7.84 -8.93
N PHE A 43 -37.90 7.81 -9.01
CA PHE A 43 -38.76 8.90 -8.54
C PHE A 43 -39.41 8.50 -7.23
N PHE A 44 -39.22 9.28 -6.19
CA PHE A 44 -39.88 9.15 -4.92
C PHE A 44 -41.04 10.17 -4.88
N LYS A 45 -42.27 9.70 -4.65
CA LYS A 45 -43.43 10.57 -4.53
C LYS A 45 -44.12 10.34 -3.20
N GLY A 46 -44.35 11.39 -2.45
CA GLY A 46 -45.08 11.33 -1.18
C GLY A 46 -45.34 12.73 -0.64
N GLY A 47 -46.52 12.94 0.01
CA GLY A 47 -46.83 14.19 0.67
C GLY A 47 -46.86 15.44 -0.24
N GLY A 48 -47.15 15.28 -1.55
CA GLY A 48 -47.09 16.37 -2.52
C GLY A 48 -45.71 16.69 -3.08
N LEU A 49 -44.70 15.99 -2.66
CA LEU A 49 -43.32 16.14 -3.15
C LEU A 49 -42.95 15.01 -4.13
N SER A 50 -42.20 15.36 -5.16
CA SER A 50 -41.57 14.38 -6.06
C SER A 50 -40.08 14.66 -6.11
N VAL A 51 -39.28 13.65 -5.78
CA VAL A 51 -37.81 13.74 -5.80
C VAL A 51 -37.29 12.71 -6.78
N GLU A 52 -36.51 13.15 -7.77
CA GLU A 52 -35.76 12.28 -8.67
C GLU A 52 -34.40 11.99 -8.10
N ARG A 53 -33.95 10.75 -8.17
CA ARG A 53 -32.61 10.31 -7.85
C ARG A 53 -32.13 9.33 -8.91
N THR A 54 -30.84 9.36 -9.20
CA THR A 54 -30.21 8.39 -10.07
C THR A 54 -29.67 7.26 -9.21
N VAL A 55 -30.13 6.05 -9.46
CA VAL A 55 -29.55 4.83 -8.86
C VAL A 55 -28.49 4.30 -9.80
N ARG A 56 -27.28 4.09 -9.29
CA ARG A 56 -26.18 3.45 -10.01
C ARG A 56 -25.84 2.13 -9.33
N GLN A 57 -25.73 1.07 -10.11
CA GLN A 57 -25.26 -0.23 -9.65
C GLN A 57 -23.86 -0.46 -10.24
N GLU A 58 -22.86 -0.51 -9.39
CA GLU A 58 -21.51 -0.94 -9.78
C GLU A 58 -21.44 -2.47 -9.79
N GLY A 59 -20.66 -3.05 -10.74
CA GLY A 59 -20.53 -4.50 -10.87
C GLY A 59 -20.00 -5.15 -9.58
N ILE A 60 -20.70 -6.19 -9.13
CA ILE A 60 -20.36 -7.13 -8.05
C ILE A 60 -19.75 -6.53 -6.76
N ARG A 61 -20.45 -5.64 -6.07
CA ARG A 61 -20.34 -5.42 -4.61
C ARG A 61 -21.66 -4.96 -4.03
N GLU A 62 -22.58 -5.91 -3.85
CA GLU A 62 -23.79 -5.67 -3.10
C GLU A 62 -23.47 -5.65 -1.59
N ARG A 63 -23.77 -4.53 -0.93
CA ARG A 63 -24.00 -4.49 0.51
C ARG A 63 -25.32 -3.78 0.77
N PHE A 64 -26.31 -4.52 1.27
CA PHE A 64 -27.57 -3.99 1.75
C PHE A 64 -27.47 -3.67 3.24
N VAL A 65 -27.95 -2.50 3.60
CA VAL A 65 -28.07 -2.10 5.03
C VAL A 65 -29.52 -1.77 5.27
N THR A 66 -30.17 -2.47 6.19
CA THR A 66 -31.51 -2.12 6.72
C THR A 66 -31.35 -1.25 7.95
N ALA A 67 -32.13 -0.17 8.06
CA ALA A 67 -32.23 0.63 9.26
C ALA A 67 -33.69 1.10 9.44
N ASP A 68 -34.13 1.04 10.67
CA ASP A 68 -35.50 1.38 11.05
C ASP A 68 -35.87 2.83 10.68
N GLY A 69 -36.86 2.99 9.83
CA GLY A 69 -37.48 4.28 9.52
C GLY A 69 -36.65 5.23 8.67
N LYS A 70 -35.72 4.74 7.85
CA LYS A 70 -34.89 5.57 6.96
C LYS A 70 -34.92 5.03 5.53
N VAL A 71 -35.00 5.95 4.56
CA VAL A 71 -34.88 5.62 3.15
C VAL A 71 -33.44 5.70 2.73
N PHE A 72 -32.90 4.64 2.15
CA PHE A 72 -31.52 4.58 1.64
C PHE A 72 -31.50 4.84 0.14
N CYS A 73 -30.55 5.64 -0.31
CA CYS A 73 -30.27 5.86 -1.73
C CYS A 73 -28.82 5.47 -2.00
N ILE A 74 -28.57 4.83 -3.14
CA ILE A 74 -27.23 4.69 -3.67
C ILE A 74 -26.88 6.01 -4.36
N LEU A 75 -25.81 6.66 -3.91
CA LEU A 75 -25.26 7.88 -4.52
C LEU A 75 -24.04 7.48 -5.37
N ASP A 76 -23.63 8.36 -6.29
CA ASP A 76 -22.48 8.15 -7.17
C ASP A 76 -21.25 7.60 -6.46
N GLY A 77 -20.59 6.62 -7.07
CA GLY A 77 -19.37 6.00 -6.54
C GLY A 77 -19.59 4.94 -5.46
N GLY A 78 -20.74 4.22 -5.47
CA GLY A 78 -21.01 3.15 -4.50
C GLY A 78 -21.32 3.66 -3.08
N ARG A 79 -21.70 4.92 -2.93
CA ARG A 79 -22.06 5.53 -1.65
C ARG A 79 -23.54 5.33 -1.36
N PHE A 80 -23.84 4.96 -0.12
CA PHE A 80 -25.22 4.88 0.37
C PHE A 80 -25.58 6.16 1.11
N GLY A 81 -26.74 6.75 0.79
CA GLY A 81 -27.28 7.90 1.51
C GLY A 81 -28.62 7.58 2.17
N VAL A 82 -28.88 8.16 3.32
CA VAL A 82 -30.17 8.08 4.01
C VAL A 82 -30.95 9.35 3.75
N LEU A 83 -32.12 9.21 3.16
CA LEU A 83 -33.08 10.35 3.03
C LEU A 83 -34.02 10.32 4.22
N LYS A 84 -33.81 11.20 5.17
CA LYS A 84 -34.81 11.57 6.15
C LYS A 84 -35.06 13.06 6.01
N GLY A 85 -36.33 13.48 5.87
CA GLY A 85 -36.78 14.84 5.59
C GLY A 85 -35.86 15.95 6.13
N GLY A 86 -34.97 16.46 5.28
CA GLY A 86 -34.15 17.63 5.55
C GLY A 86 -32.88 17.42 6.37
N VAL A 87 -32.48 16.17 6.72
CA VAL A 87 -31.19 15.90 7.40
C VAL A 87 -30.15 15.56 6.35
N GLU A 88 -28.99 16.24 6.39
CA GLU A 88 -27.84 15.87 5.56
C GLU A 88 -27.50 14.38 5.74
N PRO A 89 -27.15 13.65 4.65
CA PRO A 89 -26.70 12.29 4.76
C PRO A 89 -25.49 12.25 5.68
N PRO A 90 -25.33 11.18 6.50
CA PRO A 90 -24.13 11.05 7.32
C PRO A 90 -22.92 11.15 6.38
N THR A 91 -22.04 12.09 6.66
CA THR A 91 -20.79 12.23 5.93
C THR A 91 -20.03 10.92 6.09
N MET A 92 -19.82 10.21 4.99
CA MET A 92 -18.94 9.04 5.02
C MET A 92 -17.54 9.52 5.40
N GLU A 93 -16.93 8.84 6.39
CA GLU A 93 -15.55 9.10 6.73
C GLU A 93 -14.70 8.87 5.50
N THR A 94 -13.94 9.89 5.11
CA THR A 94 -12.98 9.82 4.03
C THR A 94 -11.57 9.83 4.60
N TYR A 95 -10.66 9.19 3.88
CA TYR A 95 -9.30 9.01 4.32
C TYR A 95 -8.31 9.35 3.21
N THR A 96 -7.34 10.18 3.54
CA THR A 96 -6.20 10.46 2.67
C THR A 96 -5.08 9.47 2.94
N ARG A 97 -4.61 8.75 1.92
CA ARG A 97 -3.51 7.81 2.03
C ARG A 97 -2.20 8.52 2.38
N LEU A 98 -1.40 7.90 3.25
CA LEU A 98 -0.07 8.38 3.62
C LEU A 98 1.01 7.43 3.12
N THR A 99 2.21 7.97 2.91
CA THR A 99 3.37 7.17 2.49
C THR A 99 3.87 6.22 3.58
N TYR A 100 3.70 6.59 4.85
CA TYR A 100 3.99 5.77 6.03
C TYR A 100 3.29 6.36 7.26
N ILE A 101 3.20 5.55 8.31
CA ILE A 101 2.95 5.98 9.69
C ILE A 101 4.27 5.92 10.46
N GLU A 102 4.57 6.92 11.28
CA GLU A 102 5.76 6.95 12.12
C GLU A 102 5.37 6.87 13.60
N CYS A 103 6.00 5.92 14.29
CA CYS A 103 5.91 5.74 15.73
C CYS A 103 7.16 6.30 16.39
N THR A 104 7.00 7.03 17.48
CA THR A 104 8.10 7.65 18.21
C THR A 104 8.36 7.03 19.57
N ALA A 105 7.33 6.65 20.30
CA ALA A 105 7.32 5.85 21.53
C ALA A 105 5.88 5.78 22.10
N GLU A 106 5.59 4.73 22.87
CA GLU A 106 4.33 4.57 23.64
C GLU A 106 3.03 4.62 22.81
N GLN A 107 3.15 4.35 21.51
CA GLN A 107 2.05 4.34 20.58
C GLN A 107 1.79 2.89 20.16
N TYR A 108 0.53 2.48 20.19
CA TYR A 108 0.08 1.18 19.72
C TYR A 108 -1.42 1.19 19.47
N PHE A 109 -1.91 0.13 18.86
CA PHE A 109 -3.34 -0.18 18.82
C PHE A 109 -3.58 -1.69 18.87
N ASN A 110 -4.77 -2.06 19.31
CA ASN A 110 -5.25 -3.44 19.35
C ASN A 110 -6.11 -3.70 18.09
N THR A 111 -5.74 -4.69 17.29
CA THR A 111 -6.52 -5.04 16.11
C THR A 111 -7.77 -5.86 16.41
N GLY A 112 -7.85 -6.45 17.60
CA GLY A 112 -8.88 -7.44 17.96
C GLY A 112 -8.71 -8.79 17.24
N TYR A 113 -7.81 -8.90 16.26
CA TYR A 113 -7.61 -10.11 15.49
C TYR A 113 -6.72 -11.12 16.22
N VAL A 114 -7.19 -12.36 16.33
CA VAL A 114 -6.39 -13.48 16.86
C VAL A 114 -5.76 -14.23 15.70
N VAL A 115 -4.43 -14.20 15.64
CA VAL A 115 -3.65 -14.81 14.55
C VAL A 115 -3.82 -16.33 14.57
N LYS A 116 -4.07 -16.92 13.40
CA LYS A 116 -4.27 -18.36 13.21
C LYS A 116 -2.99 -19.03 12.67
N GLU A 117 -2.88 -20.32 12.89
CA GLU A 117 -1.75 -21.14 12.45
C GLU A 117 -1.51 -21.08 10.93
N THR A 118 -2.58 -20.93 10.17
CA THR A 118 -2.56 -20.89 8.71
C THR A 118 -2.26 -19.51 8.13
N ASP A 119 -2.20 -18.48 8.99
CA ASP A 119 -2.01 -17.11 8.54
C ASP A 119 -0.57 -16.85 8.09
N THR A 120 -0.47 -15.87 7.20
CA THR A 120 0.78 -15.25 6.79
C THR A 120 0.74 -13.78 7.13
N ILE A 121 1.74 -13.28 7.86
CA ILE A 121 1.88 -11.87 8.22
C ILE A 121 2.98 -11.27 7.36
N GLU A 122 2.69 -10.15 6.69
CA GLU A 122 3.62 -9.40 5.86
C GLU A 122 3.67 -7.95 6.35
N ALA A 123 4.86 -7.36 6.40
CA ALA A 123 5.01 -5.96 6.74
C ALA A 123 6.16 -5.29 5.97
N TYR A 124 5.95 -4.01 5.65
CA TYR A 124 7.00 -3.10 5.17
C TYR A 124 7.25 -2.06 6.25
N TYR A 125 8.48 -1.96 6.71
CA TYR A 125 8.84 -1.10 7.83
C TYR A 125 10.27 -0.55 7.72
N GLU A 126 10.51 0.58 8.35
CA GLU A 126 11.84 1.18 8.55
C GLU A 126 12.11 1.28 10.05
N THR A 127 13.17 0.64 10.52
CA THR A 127 13.59 0.78 11.92
C THR A 127 14.54 1.94 12.10
N LYS A 128 14.28 2.77 13.11
CA LYS A 128 15.36 3.55 13.72
C LYS A 128 16.18 2.60 14.60
N VAL A 129 17.51 2.68 14.50
CA VAL A 129 18.42 1.86 15.33
C VAL A 129 18.06 2.04 16.80
N ALA A 130 17.61 0.98 17.45
CA ALA A 130 17.24 0.98 18.85
C ALA A 130 18.25 0.20 19.68
N SER A 131 18.53 0.67 20.87
CA SER A 131 19.39 -0.01 21.86
C SER A 131 18.64 -1.09 22.66
N ALA A 132 17.33 -1.23 22.47
CA ALA A 132 16.46 -2.19 23.15
C ALA A 132 15.43 -2.76 22.17
N ASP A 133 14.87 -3.91 22.52
CA ASP A 133 13.79 -4.55 21.76
C ASP A 133 12.61 -3.61 21.54
N LYS A 134 12.12 -3.55 20.30
CA LYS A 134 10.98 -2.74 19.87
C LYS A 134 10.04 -3.60 19.03
N PHE A 135 8.79 -3.73 19.45
CA PHE A 135 7.83 -4.61 18.77
C PHE A 135 7.08 -3.87 17.67
N LEU A 136 7.26 -4.32 16.42
CA LEU A 136 6.42 -3.87 15.31
C LEU A 136 5.01 -4.43 15.46
N TYR A 137 4.90 -5.68 15.85
CA TYR A 137 3.63 -6.31 16.23
C TYR A 137 3.86 -7.40 17.28
N SER A 138 2.83 -7.69 18.06
CA SER A 138 2.85 -8.77 19.03
C SER A 138 1.46 -9.33 19.29
N ALA A 139 1.38 -10.64 19.50
CA ALA A 139 0.25 -11.33 20.10
C ALA A 139 0.80 -12.35 21.10
N THR A 140 0.32 -12.32 22.32
CA THR A 140 0.80 -13.19 23.38
C THR A 140 -0.33 -14.01 23.99
N GLY A 141 0.01 -15.13 24.57
CA GLY A 141 -0.93 -16.02 25.24
C GLY A 141 -0.18 -17.12 25.98
N SER A 142 -0.90 -17.92 26.78
CA SER A 142 -0.34 -19.02 27.57
C SER A 142 0.34 -20.11 26.76
N GLN A 143 -0.01 -20.24 25.49
CA GLN A 143 0.45 -21.31 24.59
C GLN A 143 1.46 -20.84 23.53
N GLY A 144 1.99 -19.62 23.64
CA GLY A 144 2.99 -19.14 22.68
C GLY A 144 2.78 -17.68 22.29
N GLY A 145 3.55 -17.20 21.33
CA GLY A 145 3.50 -15.83 20.86
C GLY A 145 3.71 -15.69 19.35
N VAL A 146 3.11 -14.67 18.77
CA VAL A 146 3.43 -14.20 17.43
C VAL A 146 3.93 -12.79 17.57
N TRP A 147 5.18 -12.54 17.19
CA TRP A 147 5.74 -11.20 17.31
C TRP A 147 6.97 -10.98 16.40
N LEU A 148 7.17 -9.73 16.08
CA LEU A 148 8.37 -9.20 15.47
C LEU A 148 8.93 -8.12 16.39
N SER A 149 10.06 -8.44 17.01
CA SER A 149 10.84 -7.50 17.82
C SER A 149 12.11 -7.10 17.08
N LEU A 150 12.43 -5.82 17.11
CA LEU A 150 13.53 -5.20 16.39
C LEU A 150 14.56 -4.66 17.40
N TYR A 151 15.79 -5.07 17.24
CA TYR A 151 16.90 -4.67 18.12
C TYR A 151 18.14 -4.35 17.29
N SER A 152 18.65 -3.16 17.39
CA SER A 152 19.84 -2.66 16.69
C SER A 152 20.10 -3.27 15.29
N THR A 153 20.79 -4.39 15.23
CA THR A 153 21.15 -5.08 13.98
C THR A 153 20.39 -6.39 13.76
N TYR A 154 19.45 -6.74 14.63
CA TYR A 154 18.70 -8.00 14.57
C TYR A 154 17.21 -7.78 14.63
N ALA A 155 16.47 -8.60 13.87
CA ALA A 155 15.05 -8.84 14.06
C ALA A 155 14.86 -10.18 14.76
N TYR A 156 14.13 -10.20 15.85
CA TYR A 156 13.71 -11.43 16.50
C TYR A 156 12.28 -11.71 16.08
N VAL A 157 12.07 -12.88 15.51
CA VAL A 157 10.77 -13.30 14.97
C VAL A 157 10.30 -14.53 15.69
N ARG A 158 9.01 -14.55 16.04
CA ARG A 158 8.32 -15.70 16.60
C ARG A 158 6.98 -15.90 15.93
N PHE A 159 6.66 -17.15 15.63
CA PHE A 159 5.35 -17.53 15.13
C PHE A 159 4.95 -18.85 15.83
N GLY A 160 4.08 -18.75 16.84
CA GLY A 160 3.77 -19.85 17.71
C GLY A 160 4.73 -19.95 18.90
N ASN A 161 5.03 -21.17 19.38
CA ASN A 161 5.78 -21.36 20.60
C ASN A 161 7.30 -21.50 20.39
N THR A 162 8.04 -21.21 21.41
CA THR A 162 9.28 -21.53 22.11
C THR A 162 10.57 -20.87 21.67
N SER A 163 10.98 -20.79 20.44
CA SER A 163 12.25 -20.12 20.12
C SER A 163 12.09 -19.01 19.11
N SER A 164 12.42 -17.79 19.56
CA SER A 164 12.61 -16.70 18.62
C SER A 164 13.81 -16.97 17.75
N LYS A 165 13.73 -16.65 16.47
CA LYS A 165 14.87 -16.63 15.56
C LYS A 165 15.40 -15.22 15.44
N SER A 166 16.71 -15.09 15.61
CA SER A 166 17.43 -13.86 15.34
C SER A 166 17.83 -13.84 13.87
N ILE A 167 17.43 -12.81 13.17
CA ILE A 167 17.77 -12.58 11.76
C ILE A 167 18.47 -11.23 11.67
N GLN A 168 19.58 -11.16 10.98
CA GLN A 168 20.31 -9.91 10.84
C GLN A 168 19.45 -8.86 10.15
N ASN A 169 19.26 -7.73 10.82
CA ASN A 169 18.47 -6.59 10.39
C ASN A 169 19.38 -5.35 10.33
N GLY A 170 19.31 -4.55 9.29
CA GLY A 170 20.04 -3.28 9.20
C GLY A 170 19.14 -2.12 9.58
N ALA A 171 19.69 -0.92 9.64
CA ALA A 171 18.94 0.31 9.96
C ALA A 171 18.25 0.92 8.74
N ILE A 172 17.54 0.12 7.93
CA ILE A 172 16.93 0.55 6.67
C ILE A 172 15.55 -0.08 6.54
N ASN A 173 14.84 0.24 5.46
CA ASN A 173 13.55 -0.33 5.12
C ASN A 173 13.63 -1.84 4.90
N HIS A 174 12.69 -2.57 5.46
CA HIS A 174 12.61 -4.01 5.40
C HIS A 174 11.25 -4.49 4.94
N TYR A 175 11.28 -5.62 4.24
CA TYR A 175 10.11 -6.46 4.03
C TYR A 175 10.25 -7.73 4.86
N ILE A 176 9.22 -8.05 5.60
CA ILE A 176 9.14 -9.33 6.31
C ILE A 176 7.87 -10.08 5.92
N LYS A 177 8.00 -11.39 5.78
CA LYS A 177 6.89 -12.32 5.60
C LYS A 177 7.06 -13.49 6.56
N VAL A 178 6.10 -13.66 7.44
CA VAL A 178 6.11 -14.69 8.50
C VAL A 178 4.93 -15.60 8.35
N LYS A 179 5.17 -16.90 8.39
CA LYS A 179 4.14 -17.94 8.43
C LYS A 179 4.62 -19.10 9.30
N LYS A 180 3.72 -20.04 9.59
CA LYS A 180 4.09 -21.29 10.25
C LYS A 180 5.36 -21.87 9.61
N ASN A 181 6.35 -22.18 10.43
CA ASN A 181 7.63 -22.80 10.05
C ASN A 181 8.58 -21.94 9.18
N SER A 182 8.25 -20.70 8.83
CA SER A 182 9.11 -19.95 7.94
C SER A 182 9.00 -18.44 8.14
N VAL A 183 10.13 -17.77 8.14
CA VAL A 183 10.20 -16.32 7.99
C VAL A 183 11.12 -15.97 6.84
N VAL A 184 10.70 -14.99 6.06
CA VAL A 184 11.53 -14.33 5.04
C VAL A 184 11.71 -12.89 5.51
N LEU A 185 12.94 -12.50 5.79
CA LEU A 185 13.32 -11.10 6.01
C LEU A 185 14.20 -10.67 4.84
N ASP A 186 13.69 -9.73 4.07
CA ASP A 186 14.28 -9.29 2.79
C ASP A 186 14.50 -10.48 1.84
N VAL A 187 15.63 -11.17 1.92
CA VAL A 187 15.96 -12.39 1.14
C VAL A 187 16.23 -13.59 1.99
N THR A 188 16.52 -13.39 3.27
CA THR A 188 16.94 -14.47 4.13
C THR A 188 15.70 -15.27 4.55
N THR A 189 15.64 -16.51 4.11
CA THR A 189 14.62 -17.47 4.58
C THR A 189 15.19 -18.22 5.77
N THR A 190 14.46 -18.21 6.87
CA THR A 190 14.84 -18.93 8.10
C THR A 190 13.67 -19.82 8.51
N THR A 191 14.00 -21.07 8.89
CA THR A 191 13.00 -22.00 9.43
C THR A 191 12.65 -21.63 10.87
N LEU A 192 11.36 -21.57 11.16
CA LEU A 192 10.81 -21.41 12.51
C LEU A 192 10.35 -22.76 13.05
N THR A 193 10.49 -22.97 14.35
CA THR A 193 9.89 -24.12 15.05
C THR A 193 8.51 -23.70 15.56
N TYR A 194 7.48 -24.45 15.20
CA TYR A 194 6.11 -24.17 15.58
C TYR A 194 5.64 -25.12 16.67
N GLU A 195 5.03 -24.58 17.75
CA GLU A 195 4.50 -25.38 18.88
C GLU A 195 3.16 -24.84 19.41
N GLY A 196 2.37 -24.14 18.62
CA GLY A 196 1.06 -23.61 19.01
C GLY A 196 0.90 -22.12 18.83
N MET A 197 -0.32 -21.62 18.91
CA MET A 197 -0.67 -20.21 18.64
C MET A 197 -1.03 -19.45 19.91
N PRO A 198 -0.84 -18.12 19.93
CA PRO A 198 -1.37 -17.28 20.99
C PRO A 198 -2.90 -17.24 20.95
N THR A 199 -3.50 -17.00 22.10
CA THR A 199 -4.96 -16.83 22.24
C THR A 199 -5.36 -15.34 22.34
N GLY A 200 -4.38 -14.47 22.53
CA GLY A 200 -4.62 -13.02 22.62
C GLY A 200 -4.64 -12.34 21.25
N PRO A 201 -5.22 -11.14 21.17
CA PRO A 201 -5.28 -10.36 19.95
C PRO A 201 -3.90 -9.84 19.53
N LEU A 202 -3.78 -9.49 18.24
CA LEU A 202 -2.60 -8.86 17.69
C LEU A 202 -2.59 -7.36 18.02
N TYR A 203 -1.54 -6.92 18.68
CA TYR A 203 -1.20 -5.52 18.91
C TYR A 203 -0.18 -5.09 17.86
N VAL A 204 -0.32 -3.88 17.35
CA VAL A 204 0.61 -3.29 16.36
C VAL A 204 1.31 -2.10 17.00
N PHE A 205 2.61 -1.96 16.75
CA PHE A 205 3.55 -0.95 17.25
C PHE A 205 3.91 -1.07 18.74
N GLY A 206 3.66 -2.21 19.34
CA GLY A 206 4.08 -2.49 20.71
C GLY A 206 3.91 -3.94 21.13
N GLY A 207 4.60 -4.32 22.20
CA GLY A 207 4.33 -5.52 22.96
C GLY A 207 3.27 -5.22 24.01
N TYR A 208 2.28 -6.07 24.15
CA TYR A 208 1.27 -5.96 25.19
C TYR A 208 1.24 -7.19 26.09
N ASN A 209 1.19 -6.95 27.38
CA ASN A 209 1.01 -7.99 28.38
C ASN A 209 -0.08 -7.55 29.37
N ALA A 210 -1.05 -8.40 29.64
CA ALA A 210 -2.19 -8.08 30.48
C ALA A 210 -1.81 -7.65 31.92
N SER A 211 -0.65 -8.10 32.43
CA SER A 211 -0.17 -7.75 33.78
C SER A 211 0.67 -6.47 33.81
N SER A 212 1.35 -6.10 32.75
CA SER A 212 2.27 -4.94 32.69
C SER A 212 1.86 -3.86 31.68
N GLY A 213 0.78 -4.08 30.93
CA GLY A 213 0.34 -3.18 29.87
C GLY A 213 1.26 -3.18 28.65
N LEU A 214 1.38 -2.03 27.99
CA LEU A 214 2.27 -1.82 26.88
C LEU A 214 3.73 -1.86 27.32
N TYR A 215 4.56 -2.55 26.55
CA TYR A 215 6.02 -2.52 26.72
C TYR A 215 6.71 -2.51 25.36
N ASN A 216 7.93 -1.97 25.32
CA ASN A 216 8.81 -1.99 24.16
C ASN A 216 8.16 -1.48 22.86
N ALA A 217 7.45 -0.34 22.97
CA ALA A 217 6.79 0.28 21.82
C ALA A 217 7.75 0.52 20.65
N TYR A 218 7.25 0.29 19.46
CA TYR A 218 7.98 0.46 18.20
C TYR A 218 8.45 1.91 18.01
N THR A 219 9.62 2.06 17.40
CA THR A 219 10.13 3.36 16.95
C THR A 219 10.62 3.22 15.52
N GLY A 220 9.97 3.90 14.60
CA GLY A 220 10.26 3.78 13.17
C GLY A 220 9.04 4.07 12.31
N LYS A 221 9.10 3.65 11.06
CA LYS A 221 8.03 3.86 10.09
C LYS A 221 7.46 2.52 9.64
N CYS A 222 6.15 2.48 9.40
CA CYS A 222 5.46 1.34 8.80
C CYS A 222 4.67 1.82 7.58
N THR A 223 4.79 1.11 6.48
CA THR A 223 4.11 1.44 5.22
C THR A 223 2.92 0.51 4.98
N MET A 224 2.99 -0.71 5.51
CA MET A 224 1.96 -1.72 5.35
C MET A 224 2.13 -2.83 6.39
N LEU A 225 1.01 -3.34 6.90
CA LEU A 225 0.95 -4.63 7.56
C LEU A 225 -0.24 -5.40 6.98
N LYS A 226 -0.02 -6.62 6.53
CA LYS A 226 -1.03 -7.46 5.91
C LYS A 226 -1.06 -8.85 6.54
N ILE A 227 -2.25 -9.38 6.75
CA ILE A 227 -2.47 -10.76 7.15
C ILE A 227 -3.28 -11.45 6.06
N THR A 228 -2.76 -12.55 5.57
CA THR A 228 -3.42 -13.40 4.58
C THR A 228 -3.78 -14.71 5.26
N GLY A 229 -5.04 -15.11 5.17
CA GLY A 229 -5.55 -16.37 5.72
C GLY A 229 -5.05 -17.60 4.96
N GLY A 230 -5.31 -18.78 5.49
CA GLY A 230 -4.90 -20.04 4.89
C GLY A 230 -5.55 -20.33 3.53
N ASP A 231 -6.64 -19.66 3.20
CA ASP A 231 -7.33 -19.69 1.90
C ASP A 231 -6.70 -18.77 0.84
N GLY A 232 -5.67 -18.00 1.23
CA GLY A 232 -4.99 -17.04 0.35
C GLY A 232 -5.65 -15.67 0.27
N ASN A 233 -6.79 -15.46 0.94
CA ASN A 233 -7.46 -14.17 0.97
C ASN A 233 -6.88 -13.27 2.07
N ALA A 234 -6.85 -11.95 1.83
CA ALA A 234 -6.51 -11.00 2.88
C ALA A 234 -7.61 -10.99 3.95
N VAL A 235 -7.23 -11.19 5.20
CA VAL A 235 -8.11 -11.07 6.38
C VAL A 235 -7.93 -9.74 7.09
N MET A 236 -6.81 -9.07 6.83
CA MET A 236 -6.49 -7.72 7.29
C MET A 236 -5.45 -7.10 6.37
N GLU A 237 -5.64 -5.85 5.99
CA GLU A 237 -4.65 -5.09 5.23
C GLU A 237 -4.59 -3.65 5.72
N LEU A 238 -3.65 -3.39 6.62
CA LEU A 238 -3.47 -2.09 7.27
C LEU A 238 -2.61 -1.16 6.44
N ARG A 239 -3.14 0.03 6.19
CA ARG A 239 -2.46 1.09 5.44
C ARG A 239 -2.48 2.41 6.20
N PRO A 240 -1.37 3.17 6.18
CA PRO A 240 -1.31 4.49 6.78
C PRO A 240 -2.27 5.46 6.11
N VAL A 241 -3.09 6.13 6.90
CA VAL A 241 -4.02 7.15 6.40
C VAL A 241 -4.15 8.31 7.39
N LYS A 242 -4.59 9.43 6.88
CA LYS A 242 -5.13 10.55 7.64
C LYS A 242 -6.65 10.56 7.46
N ARG A 243 -7.41 10.58 8.53
CA ARG A 243 -8.85 10.76 8.49
C ARG A 243 -9.18 12.22 8.22
N ASP A 244 -9.99 12.48 7.20
CA ASP A 244 -10.17 13.85 6.69
C ASP A 244 -11.02 14.71 7.61
N SER A 245 -11.96 14.10 8.37
CA SER A 245 -12.87 14.83 9.24
C SER A 245 -12.22 15.52 10.44
N ASP A 246 -11.14 14.93 10.99
CA ASP A 246 -10.46 15.46 12.19
C ASP A 246 -8.93 15.49 12.07
N GLY A 247 -8.40 15.07 10.93
CA GLY A 247 -6.95 15.04 10.66
C GLY A 247 -6.17 13.97 11.42
N LYS A 248 -6.84 13.06 12.14
CA LYS A 248 -6.16 11.98 12.87
C LYS A 248 -5.46 11.03 11.94
N ILE A 249 -4.24 10.67 12.33
CA ILE A 249 -3.40 9.71 11.62
C ILE A 249 -3.52 8.35 12.27
N GLY A 250 -3.65 7.31 11.45
CA GLY A 250 -3.79 5.93 11.90
C GLY A 250 -3.58 4.93 10.78
N MET A 251 -4.00 3.70 11.04
CA MET A 251 -3.99 2.62 10.06
C MET A 251 -5.43 2.25 9.71
N LEU A 252 -5.76 2.28 8.42
CA LEU A 252 -7.04 1.81 7.91
C LEU A 252 -6.89 0.36 7.45
N ASP A 253 -7.73 -0.52 7.97
CA ASP A 253 -7.87 -1.86 7.41
C ASP A 253 -8.74 -1.83 6.16
N LEU A 254 -8.14 -2.07 5.01
CA LEU A 254 -8.83 -2.05 3.72
C LEU A 254 -9.82 -3.21 3.56
N VAL A 255 -9.74 -4.26 4.39
CA VAL A 255 -10.65 -5.40 4.35
C VAL A 255 -11.93 -5.13 5.13
N SER A 256 -11.81 -4.63 6.36
CA SER A 256 -12.95 -4.37 7.25
C SER A 256 -13.45 -2.92 7.22
N GLY A 257 -12.64 -1.97 6.73
CA GLY A 257 -12.91 -0.54 6.82
C GLY A 257 -12.65 0.03 8.22
N THR A 258 -12.08 -0.73 9.14
CA THR A 258 -11.81 -0.27 10.50
C THR A 258 -10.60 0.67 10.53
N PHE A 259 -10.75 1.82 11.18
CA PHE A 259 -9.67 2.77 11.37
C PHE A 259 -9.09 2.67 12.77
N PHE A 260 -7.81 2.35 12.86
CA PHE A 260 -7.05 2.20 14.10
C PHE A 260 -6.23 3.45 14.37
N ILE A 261 -6.42 4.03 15.55
CA ILE A 261 -5.67 5.18 16.07
C ILE A 261 -4.79 4.76 17.23
N ASN A 262 -3.95 5.66 17.73
CA ASN A 262 -3.16 5.40 18.93
C ASN A 262 -4.06 5.18 20.16
N GLU A 263 -3.89 4.04 20.83
CA GLU A 263 -4.52 3.68 22.11
C GLU A 263 -3.54 3.83 23.28
N GLY A 264 -2.27 4.14 22.99
CA GLY A 264 -1.23 4.32 24.00
C GLY A 264 -1.24 5.70 24.65
N SER A 265 -0.36 5.88 25.63
CA SER A 265 -0.20 7.16 26.35
C SER A 265 0.65 8.18 25.60
N GLY A 266 1.34 7.76 24.51
CA GLY A 266 2.14 8.64 23.69
C GLY A 266 1.30 9.63 22.86
N ALA A 267 1.98 10.57 22.22
CA ALA A 267 1.35 11.48 21.27
C ALA A 267 0.70 10.70 20.10
N ASP A 268 -0.18 11.35 19.35
CA ASP A 268 -0.75 10.78 18.13
C ASP A 268 0.35 10.34 17.16
N PHE A 269 0.04 9.38 16.30
CA PHE A 269 0.95 8.95 15.24
C PHE A 269 1.33 10.13 14.34
N LYS A 270 2.55 10.09 13.81
CA LYS A 270 2.97 10.98 12.73
C LYS A 270 2.81 10.28 11.39
N GLY A 271 2.41 11.02 10.39
CA GLY A 271 2.28 10.53 9.02
C GLY A 271 3.41 10.99 8.11
N GLY A 272 3.67 10.19 7.10
CA GLY A 272 4.42 10.63 5.94
C GLY A 272 3.60 11.60 5.08
N ARG A 273 4.08 11.82 3.85
CA ARG A 273 3.38 12.69 2.91
C ARG A 273 2.04 12.06 2.47
N GLU A 274 1.08 12.92 2.23
CA GLU A 274 -0.22 12.55 1.67
C GLU A 274 -0.08 12.10 0.21
N ILE A 275 -0.75 11.02 -0.14
CA ILE A 275 -0.91 10.54 -1.51
C ILE A 275 -2.33 10.92 -1.92
N VAL A 276 -2.45 12.11 -2.49
CA VAL A 276 -3.73 12.59 -3.02
C VAL A 276 -3.88 12.02 -4.42
N ILE A 277 -4.92 11.25 -4.64
CA ILE A 277 -5.27 10.63 -5.92
C ILE A 277 -6.72 11.00 -6.25
N ASN A 278 -6.99 11.21 -7.51
CA ASN A 278 -8.33 11.55 -7.94
C ASN A 278 -9.20 10.26 -8.06
N ASP A 279 -10.52 10.44 -7.98
CA ASP A 279 -11.50 9.34 -7.93
C ASP A 279 -11.49 8.43 -9.18
N ASP A 280 -10.92 8.87 -10.31
CA ASP A 280 -10.80 8.07 -11.54
C ASP A 280 -9.73 6.97 -11.44
N TYR A 281 -8.95 6.96 -10.36
CA TYR A 281 -7.82 6.06 -10.16
C TYR A 281 -7.92 5.30 -8.85
N GLU A 282 -7.23 4.18 -8.80
CA GLU A 282 -7.11 3.32 -7.62
C GLU A 282 -5.62 3.07 -7.33
N LEU A 283 -5.17 3.33 -6.10
CA LEU A 283 -3.81 2.96 -5.68
C LEU A 283 -3.69 1.44 -5.60
N ILE A 284 -2.67 0.91 -6.23
CA ILE A 284 -2.31 -0.50 -6.18
C ILE A 284 -0.95 -0.67 -5.50
N ASP A 285 -0.57 -1.89 -5.16
CA ASP A 285 0.67 -2.13 -4.43
C ASP A 285 1.91 -1.90 -5.28
N ARG A 286 1.86 -2.26 -6.56
CA ARG A 286 3.03 -2.28 -7.44
C ARG A 286 2.65 -2.28 -8.91
N VAL A 287 3.56 -1.81 -9.75
CA VAL A 287 3.51 -1.99 -11.21
C VAL A 287 4.40 -3.16 -11.60
N ALA A 288 3.86 -4.06 -12.43
CA ALA A 288 4.61 -5.17 -13.00
C ALA A 288 5.32 -4.75 -14.29
N PHE A 289 6.57 -5.14 -14.43
CA PHE A 289 7.40 -4.96 -15.62
C PHE A 289 7.80 -6.33 -16.16
N ASN A 290 7.61 -6.54 -17.45
CA ASN A 290 7.81 -7.82 -18.16
C ASN A 290 8.59 -7.67 -19.46
N ASN A 291 9.54 -6.74 -19.53
CA ASN A 291 10.31 -6.33 -20.71
C ASN A 291 9.54 -5.51 -21.77
N ASP A 292 8.21 -5.38 -21.62
CA ASP A 292 7.38 -4.65 -22.59
C ASP A 292 6.88 -3.32 -22.04
N VAL A 293 7.13 -3.06 -20.76
CA VAL A 293 6.64 -1.90 -20.02
C VAL A 293 7.80 -1.01 -19.63
N ALA A 294 7.69 0.26 -19.94
CA ALA A 294 8.58 1.31 -19.44
C ALA A 294 7.82 2.63 -19.31
N PHE A 295 8.38 3.54 -18.55
CA PHE A 295 7.84 4.88 -18.34
C PHE A 295 8.94 5.90 -18.56
N ASP A 296 8.69 6.94 -19.36
CA ASP A 296 9.64 8.05 -19.48
C ASP A 296 9.39 9.08 -18.39
N THR A 297 10.41 9.42 -17.64
CA THR A 297 10.28 10.44 -16.58
C THR A 297 10.14 11.85 -17.14
N GLY A 298 10.54 12.09 -18.38
CA GLY A 298 10.63 13.42 -18.96
C GLY A 298 11.81 14.25 -18.44
N PHE A 299 12.62 13.74 -17.50
CA PHE A 299 13.71 14.49 -16.87
C PHE A 299 15.10 13.94 -17.23
N TYR A 300 16.03 14.86 -17.46
CA TYR A 300 17.46 14.55 -17.61
C TYR A 300 18.11 14.37 -16.26
N GLY A 301 18.92 13.33 -16.11
CA GLY A 301 19.73 13.14 -14.92
C GLY A 301 20.99 14.02 -14.96
N ASN A 302 21.42 14.52 -13.79
CA ASN A 302 22.63 15.30 -13.63
C ASN A 302 23.28 15.06 -12.25
N GLU A 303 24.36 15.77 -11.95
CA GLU A 303 25.12 15.63 -10.71
C GLU A 303 24.35 16.06 -9.42
N LYS A 304 23.15 16.63 -9.56
CA LYS A 304 22.27 16.99 -8.43
C LYS A 304 21.05 16.10 -8.32
N THR A 305 20.97 15.07 -9.16
CA THR A 305 19.82 14.15 -9.18
C THR A 305 19.84 13.21 -8.00
N TYR A 306 18.71 13.11 -7.31
CA TYR A 306 18.39 12.10 -6.29
C TYR A 306 17.34 11.17 -6.85
N ILE A 307 17.53 9.87 -6.67
CA ILE A 307 16.52 8.86 -6.99
C ILE A 307 16.31 8.00 -5.75
N ASP A 308 15.05 7.74 -5.43
CA ASP A 308 14.62 6.81 -4.39
C ASP A 308 13.59 5.87 -5.02
N VAL A 309 13.87 4.58 -4.99
CA VAL A 309 13.05 3.57 -5.66
C VAL A 309 12.95 2.30 -4.83
N MET A 310 11.75 1.76 -4.75
CA MET A 310 11.49 0.44 -4.18
C MET A 310 11.09 -0.51 -5.29
N PHE A 311 11.85 -1.60 -5.44
CA PHE A 311 11.67 -2.52 -6.56
C PHE A 311 11.96 -3.98 -6.16
N GLN A 312 11.49 -4.90 -6.99
CA GLN A 312 11.74 -6.34 -6.88
C GLN A 312 12.05 -6.90 -8.26
N ARG A 313 13.14 -7.65 -8.41
CA ARG A 313 13.38 -8.43 -9.61
C ARG A 313 12.69 -9.78 -9.49
N THR A 314 11.99 -10.20 -10.53
CA THR A 314 11.36 -11.54 -10.59
C THR A 314 12.24 -12.55 -11.28
N ASP A 315 13.08 -12.10 -12.22
CA ASP A 315 14.06 -12.91 -12.95
C ASP A 315 15.44 -12.27 -12.89
N ILE A 316 16.47 -13.10 -12.75
CA ILE A 316 17.89 -12.71 -12.78
C ILE A 316 18.65 -13.45 -13.90
N SER A 317 17.96 -14.14 -14.79
CA SER A 317 18.60 -14.85 -15.93
C SER A 317 19.10 -13.90 -17.01
N GLY A 318 18.55 -12.69 -17.07
CA GLY A 318 18.86 -11.64 -18.03
C GLY A 318 19.58 -10.43 -17.40
N ALA A 319 20.09 -9.58 -18.27
CA ALA A 319 20.63 -8.29 -17.91
C ALA A 319 19.57 -7.22 -18.05
N ASP A 320 19.21 -6.56 -16.93
CA ASP A 320 18.11 -5.63 -16.85
C ASP A 320 18.57 -4.22 -16.51
N TYR A 321 17.85 -3.23 -17.01
CA TYR A 321 17.95 -1.85 -16.58
C TYR A 321 16.70 -1.45 -15.81
N LEU A 322 16.85 -1.19 -14.51
CA LEU A 322 15.74 -0.67 -13.71
C LEU A 322 15.37 0.74 -14.16
N PHE A 323 16.38 1.57 -14.41
CA PHE A 323 16.22 2.90 -15.00
C PHE A 323 17.53 3.35 -15.67
N GLY A 324 17.45 4.30 -16.59
CA GLY A 324 18.62 5.11 -16.87
C GLY A 324 18.92 5.46 -18.31
N CYS A 325 19.96 6.27 -18.46
CA CYS A 325 20.62 6.62 -19.68
C CYS A 325 22.01 5.97 -19.70
N SER A 326 22.28 5.11 -20.67
CA SER A 326 23.48 4.26 -20.74
C SER A 326 24.57 4.80 -21.67
N SER A 327 24.31 5.85 -22.45
CA SER A 327 25.30 6.51 -23.32
C SER A 327 25.77 7.85 -22.77
N GLY A 328 27.00 8.24 -23.11
CA GLY A 328 27.58 9.51 -22.66
C GLY A 328 27.74 9.61 -21.14
N ASN A 329 27.33 10.74 -20.60
CA ASN A 329 27.20 10.94 -19.14
C ASN A 329 26.04 10.10 -18.62
N ARG A 330 26.29 9.22 -17.66
CA ARG A 330 25.40 8.11 -17.32
C ARG A 330 24.78 8.26 -15.96
N LEU A 331 23.48 8.07 -15.90
CA LEU A 331 22.77 7.78 -14.65
C LEU A 331 21.93 6.52 -14.91
N THR A 332 22.36 5.40 -14.34
CA THR A 332 21.83 4.09 -14.74
C THR A 332 21.85 3.11 -13.56
N ALA A 333 20.78 2.38 -13.36
CA ALA A 333 20.73 1.20 -12.50
C ALA A 333 20.71 -0.05 -13.40
N TYR A 334 21.83 -0.74 -13.48
CA TYR A 334 22.02 -1.96 -14.25
C TYR A 334 22.10 -3.18 -13.33
N CYS A 335 21.31 -4.17 -13.61
CA CYS A 335 21.17 -5.42 -12.86
C CYS A 335 21.48 -6.61 -13.79
N PRO A 336 22.72 -7.14 -13.83
CA PRO A 336 23.08 -8.25 -14.71
C PRO A 336 22.58 -9.60 -14.20
N ALA A 337 22.63 -10.60 -15.07
CA ALA A 337 22.27 -11.99 -14.76
C ALA A 337 23.05 -12.60 -13.61
N SER A 338 24.30 -12.20 -13.39
CA SER A 338 25.17 -12.70 -12.31
C SER A 338 24.80 -12.23 -10.90
N GLY A 339 23.77 -11.38 -10.78
CA GLY A 339 23.38 -10.79 -9.49
C GLY A 339 24.24 -9.62 -9.02
N SER A 340 25.45 -9.41 -9.55
CA SER A 340 26.32 -8.27 -9.24
C SER A 340 26.04 -7.12 -10.18
N GLY A 341 25.28 -6.13 -9.74
CA GLY A 341 24.92 -4.95 -10.51
C GLY A 341 25.83 -3.77 -10.26
N TYR A 342 25.68 -2.75 -11.06
CA TYR A 342 26.30 -1.45 -10.81
C TYR A 342 25.28 -0.33 -11.06
N TRP A 343 25.45 0.71 -10.30
CA TRP A 343 24.75 1.95 -10.49
C TRP A 343 25.74 2.99 -10.97
N ARG A 344 25.51 3.53 -12.14
CA ARG A 344 26.34 4.61 -12.69
C ARG A 344 25.74 5.94 -12.29
N TYR A 345 26.61 6.82 -11.81
CA TYR A 345 26.31 8.20 -11.57
C TYR A 345 27.46 9.05 -12.10
N GLY A 346 27.29 9.58 -13.31
CA GLY A 346 28.38 10.18 -14.05
C GLY A 346 29.51 9.19 -14.30
N SER A 347 30.70 9.46 -13.76
CA SER A 347 31.88 8.59 -13.85
C SER A 347 31.98 7.55 -12.75
N ALA A 348 31.18 7.63 -11.70
CA ALA A 348 31.21 6.72 -10.56
C ALA A 348 30.45 5.41 -10.85
N TYR A 349 30.96 4.29 -10.27
CA TYR A 349 30.46 2.93 -10.50
C TYR A 349 30.32 2.15 -9.19
N PRO A 350 29.47 2.56 -8.24
CA PRO A 350 29.23 1.71 -7.09
C PRO A 350 28.57 0.40 -7.51
N THR A 351 29.08 -0.71 -6.97
CA THR A 351 28.57 -2.06 -7.23
C THR A 351 27.75 -2.57 -6.08
N PHE A 352 26.74 -3.41 -6.37
CA PHE A 352 25.92 -4.08 -5.37
C PHE A 352 25.38 -5.40 -5.93
N THR A 353 24.91 -6.27 -5.05
CA THR A 353 24.36 -7.57 -5.44
C THR A 353 22.84 -7.54 -5.33
N THR A 354 22.15 -7.98 -6.38
CA THR A 354 20.72 -8.22 -6.38
C THR A 354 20.41 -9.70 -6.51
N ALA A 355 19.40 -10.19 -5.80
CA ALA A 355 18.89 -11.54 -5.91
C ALA A 355 17.46 -11.52 -6.49
N SER A 356 17.02 -12.61 -7.11
CA SER A 356 15.63 -12.71 -7.57
C SER A 356 14.66 -12.74 -6.40
N LYS A 357 13.45 -12.23 -6.62
CA LYS A 357 12.33 -12.20 -5.66
C LYS A 357 12.58 -11.40 -4.38
N LYS A 358 13.71 -10.70 -4.27
CA LYS A 358 13.96 -9.77 -3.18
C LYS A 358 13.44 -8.40 -3.51
N ILE A 359 12.85 -7.74 -2.50
CA ILE A 359 12.50 -6.33 -2.57
C ILE A 359 13.69 -5.51 -2.09
N TYR A 360 14.02 -4.49 -2.87
CA TYR A 360 15.10 -3.55 -2.61
C TYR A 360 14.56 -2.16 -2.44
N VAL A 361 15.09 -1.44 -1.47
CA VAL A 361 15.01 0.01 -1.44
C VAL A 361 16.36 0.56 -1.82
N ALA A 362 16.37 1.39 -2.83
CA ALA A 362 17.59 1.95 -3.35
C ALA A 362 17.51 3.46 -3.44
N THR A 363 18.54 4.11 -2.95
CA THR A 363 18.66 5.57 -2.99
C THR A 363 19.96 5.95 -3.68
N VAL A 364 19.85 6.80 -4.69
CA VAL A 364 20.98 7.43 -5.36
C VAL A 364 21.01 8.90 -5.02
N THR A 365 22.12 9.37 -4.54
CA THR A 365 22.37 10.77 -4.22
C THR A 365 23.65 11.26 -4.89
N PRO A 366 23.93 12.54 -4.95
CA PRO A 366 25.17 13.08 -5.51
C PRO A 366 26.45 12.54 -4.88
N THR A 367 26.37 12.05 -3.65
CA THR A 367 27.56 11.62 -2.87
C THR A 367 27.58 10.13 -2.53
N LYS A 368 26.43 9.45 -2.67
CA LYS A 368 26.28 8.08 -2.20
C LYS A 368 25.18 7.33 -2.94
N THR A 369 25.45 6.09 -3.29
CA THR A 369 24.40 5.12 -3.64
C THR A 369 24.22 4.14 -2.49
N THR A 370 22.98 3.85 -2.16
CA THR A 370 22.61 2.83 -1.17
C THR A 370 21.62 1.88 -1.80
N VAL A 371 21.86 0.59 -1.69
CA VAL A 371 20.91 -0.47 -2.06
C VAL A 371 20.81 -1.38 -0.83
N ASP A 372 19.70 -1.30 -0.12
CA ASP A 372 19.54 -1.90 1.20
C ASP A 372 20.71 -1.56 2.16
N ARG A 373 21.54 -2.57 2.43
CA ARG A 373 22.70 -2.47 3.34
C ARG A 373 24.00 -2.11 2.64
N SER A 374 24.05 -2.31 1.33
CA SER A 374 25.24 -1.99 0.55
C SER A 374 25.26 -0.51 0.22
N SER A 375 26.38 0.13 0.40
CA SER A 375 26.55 1.52 0.01
C SER A 375 27.89 1.75 -0.67
N GLY A 376 27.85 2.58 -1.71
CA GLY A 376 29.05 3.03 -2.41
C GLY A 376 29.12 4.55 -2.44
N SER A 377 30.29 5.10 -2.17
CA SER A 377 30.53 6.53 -2.30
C SER A 377 30.52 6.93 -3.76
N ILE A 378 29.99 8.10 -4.05
CA ILE A 378 29.96 8.74 -5.36
C ILE A 378 30.84 9.98 -5.29
N SER A 379 31.76 10.10 -6.25
CA SER A 379 32.47 11.32 -6.53
C SER A 379 32.43 11.52 -8.04
N THR A 380 31.78 12.53 -8.50
CA THR A 380 31.64 12.83 -9.94
C THR A 380 31.76 14.33 -10.18
N SER A 381 32.25 14.69 -11.37
CA SER A 381 32.19 16.03 -11.91
C SER A 381 30.76 16.33 -12.40
N ALA A 382 30.49 17.59 -12.69
CA ALA A 382 29.23 18.02 -13.31
C ALA A 382 28.97 17.21 -14.59
N PHE A 383 27.74 16.75 -14.76
CA PHE A 383 27.28 16.02 -15.94
C PHE A 383 25.80 16.27 -16.19
N THR A 384 25.36 16.01 -17.41
CA THR A 384 23.93 15.88 -17.76
C THR A 384 23.79 14.67 -18.69
N THR A 385 22.77 13.84 -18.48
CA THR A 385 22.50 12.70 -19.35
C THR A 385 22.09 13.19 -20.75
N SER A 386 22.40 12.39 -21.79
CA SER A 386 22.05 12.74 -23.17
C SER A 386 20.55 12.66 -23.47
N TRP A 387 19.82 11.89 -22.65
CA TRP A 387 18.39 11.61 -22.80
C TRP A 387 17.69 11.67 -21.45
N THR A 388 16.36 11.81 -21.49
CA THR A 388 15.52 11.65 -20.29
C THR A 388 15.67 10.24 -19.71
N LEU A 389 15.47 10.11 -18.40
CA LEU A 389 15.61 8.83 -17.71
C LEU A 389 14.32 8.01 -17.86
N PRO A 390 14.33 6.83 -18.47
CA PRO A 390 13.21 5.90 -18.39
C PRO A 390 13.28 5.06 -17.10
N LEU A 391 12.12 4.64 -16.59
CA LEU A 391 11.95 3.58 -15.61
C LEU A 391 11.51 2.30 -16.34
N GLY A 392 12.10 1.14 -16.01
CA GLY A 392 11.83 -0.14 -16.66
C GLY A 392 12.71 -0.42 -17.89
N GLY A 393 13.73 0.39 -18.12
CA GLY A 393 14.64 0.24 -19.24
C GLY A 393 15.74 1.29 -19.28
N SER A 394 16.40 1.40 -20.43
CA SER A 394 17.44 2.41 -20.65
C SER A 394 17.35 3.04 -22.03
N LYS A 395 17.78 4.31 -22.15
CA LYS A 395 18.07 4.97 -23.43
C LYS A 395 19.58 4.91 -23.69
N GLY A 396 19.94 4.43 -24.88
CA GLY A 396 21.33 4.22 -25.30
C GLY A 396 21.85 5.34 -26.21
N SER A 397 22.21 4.96 -27.44
CA SER A 397 22.67 5.89 -28.50
C SER A 397 21.54 6.66 -29.16
N THR A 398 20.30 6.29 -28.89
CA THR A 398 19.08 6.90 -29.47
C THR A 398 18.11 7.24 -28.34
N ASP A 399 17.10 8.06 -28.61
CA ASP A 399 16.01 8.40 -27.66
C ASP A 399 14.95 7.26 -27.55
N VAL A 400 15.26 6.08 -28.02
CA VAL A 400 14.37 4.91 -27.92
C VAL A 400 14.67 4.17 -26.62
N ILE A 401 13.62 3.85 -25.86
CA ILE A 401 13.74 3.08 -24.61
C ILE A 401 13.93 1.61 -24.95
N ALA A 402 15.09 1.06 -24.60
CA ALA A 402 15.31 -0.38 -24.55
C ALA A 402 14.68 -0.93 -23.27
N LYS A 403 13.44 -1.43 -23.37
CA LYS A 403 12.70 -2.04 -22.27
C LYS A 403 13.36 -3.35 -21.91
N SER A 404 13.69 -3.56 -20.64
CA SER A 404 14.46 -4.74 -20.23
C SER A 404 14.21 -5.18 -18.78
N PHE A 405 13.55 -4.37 -17.97
CA PHE A 405 13.33 -4.71 -16.57
C PHE A 405 12.24 -5.78 -16.40
N GLN A 406 12.55 -6.82 -15.62
CA GLN A 406 11.60 -7.85 -15.22
C GLN A 406 11.42 -7.84 -13.71
N GLY A 407 10.24 -7.38 -13.26
CA GLY A 407 10.00 -7.27 -11.83
C GLY A 407 8.81 -6.39 -11.48
N TYR A 408 8.90 -5.84 -10.29
CA TYR A 408 7.88 -4.95 -9.75
C TYR A 408 8.52 -3.66 -9.26
N VAL A 409 7.83 -2.53 -9.42
CA VAL A 409 8.17 -1.26 -8.80
C VAL A 409 7.02 -0.83 -7.90
N TYR A 410 7.35 -0.47 -6.65
CA TYR A 410 6.41 -0.11 -5.59
C TYR A 410 6.29 1.41 -5.42
N TYR A 411 7.35 2.15 -5.71
CA TYR A 411 7.36 3.60 -5.90
C TYR A 411 8.64 4.03 -6.62
N PHE A 412 8.58 5.21 -7.24
CA PHE A 412 9.74 5.85 -7.85
C PHE A 412 9.70 7.34 -7.61
N ARG A 413 10.77 7.91 -7.06
CA ARG A 413 10.89 9.33 -6.73
C ARG A 413 12.15 9.91 -7.30
N MET A 414 12.08 11.15 -7.77
CA MET A 414 13.23 11.87 -8.27
C MET A 414 13.23 13.30 -7.79
N LYS A 415 14.42 13.78 -7.38
CA LYS A 415 14.66 15.16 -6.98
C LYS A 415 15.87 15.72 -7.73
N HIS A 416 15.91 17.04 -7.81
CA HIS A 416 17.07 17.80 -8.23
C HIS A 416 17.45 18.76 -7.11
N GLY A 417 18.53 18.47 -6.39
CA GLY A 417 18.83 19.14 -5.14
C GLY A 417 17.71 18.94 -4.12
N THR A 418 17.04 20.01 -3.73
CA THR A 418 15.89 19.99 -2.81
C THR A 418 14.54 19.96 -3.52
N GLU A 419 14.50 20.23 -4.82
CA GLU A 419 13.28 20.26 -5.63
C GLU A 419 12.79 18.85 -5.94
N GLN A 420 11.52 18.53 -5.60
CA GLN A 420 10.87 17.28 -5.98
C GLN A 420 10.41 17.38 -7.42
N LEU A 421 10.99 16.57 -8.31
CA LEU A 421 10.63 16.55 -9.73
C LEU A 421 9.46 15.62 -9.98
N LEU A 422 9.48 14.43 -9.39
CA LEU A 422 8.39 13.47 -9.50
C LEU A 422 8.33 12.57 -8.26
N ASP A 423 7.14 12.01 -8.04
CA ASP A 423 6.86 11.14 -6.92
C ASP A 423 5.72 10.18 -7.28
N TRP A 424 6.11 9.05 -7.82
CA TRP A 424 5.26 8.11 -8.50
C TRP A 424 4.84 6.96 -7.59
N TYR A 425 3.53 6.77 -7.49
CA TYR A 425 2.90 5.64 -6.81
C TYR A 425 2.10 4.78 -7.79
N PRO A 426 2.21 3.45 -7.69
CA PRO A 426 1.45 2.53 -8.50
C PRO A 426 -0.05 2.80 -8.42
N CYS A 427 -0.68 2.94 -9.56
CA CYS A 427 -2.13 3.09 -9.62
C CYS A 427 -2.72 2.45 -10.89
N LYS A 428 -4.02 2.26 -10.84
CA LYS A 428 -4.82 1.70 -11.93
C LYS A 428 -5.91 2.71 -12.28
N ARG A 429 -6.06 3.02 -13.54
CA ARG A 429 -7.15 3.86 -14.03
C ARG A 429 -8.43 3.03 -14.09
N LYS A 430 -9.49 3.47 -13.40
CA LYS A 430 -10.72 2.69 -13.23
C LYS A 430 -11.48 2.46 -14.53
N ARG A 431 -11.52 3.47 -15.42
CA ARG A 431 -12.33 3.43 -16.65
C ARG A 431 -11.94 2.32 -17.65
N ASP A 432 -10.66 1.93 -17.69
CA ASP A 432 -10.12 1.00 -18.69
C ASP A 432 -9.14 -0.02 -18.11
N GLY A 433 -8.86 0.07 -16.81
CA GLY A 433 -7.96 -0.85 -16.12
C GLY A 433 -6.48 -0.65 -16.41
N VAL A 434 -6.08 0.40 -17.12
CA VAL A 434 -4.67 0.67 -17.43
C VAL A 434 -3.90 0.88 -16.13
N VAL A 435 -2.80 0.13 -15.98
CA VAL A 435 -1.87 0.21 -14.85
C VAL A 435 -0.73 1.15 -15.18
N GLY A 436 -0.41 2.04 -14.26
CA GLY A 436 0.64 3.03 -14.40
C GLY A 436 1.05 3.61 -13.06
N PHE A 437 1.49 4.85 -13.06
CA PHE A 437 1.83 5.58 -11.84
C PHE A 437 1.02 6.86 -11.73
N TRP A 438 0.65 7.19 -10.50
CA TRP A 438 0.16 8.51 -10.14
C TRP A 438 1.34 9.37 -9.69
N ASP A 439 1.58 10.48 -10.34
CA ASP A 439 2.58 11.45 -9.91
C ASP A 439 1.98 12.45 -8.93
N CYS A 440 2.39 12.36 -7.68
CA CYS A 440 1.91 13.27 -6.63
C CYS A 440 2.44 14.70 -6.73
N VAL A 441 3.41 14.98 -7.59
CA VAL A 441 3.93 16.33 -7.83
C VAL A 441 3.04 17.06 -8.83
N THR A 442 2.79 16.44 -9.98
CA THR A 442 2.01 17.03 -11.07
C THR A 442 0.51 16.75 -10.98
N GLN A 443 0.10 15.82 -10.11
CA GLN A 443 -1.27 15.34 -9.98
C GLN A 443 -1.81 14.73 -11.29
N THR A 444 -0.94 13.97 -11.98
CA THR A 444 -1.26 13.34 -13.26
C THR A 444 -0.97 11.84 -13.25
N PHE A 445 -1.71 11.12 -14.10
CA PHE A 445 -1.48 9.71 -14.37
C PHE A 445 -0.42 9.55 -15.44
N VAL A 446 0.59 8.74 -15.15
CA VAL A 446 1.69 8.41 -16.05
C VAL A 446 1.45 7.03 -16.66
N GLU A 447 1.22 7.00 -17.95
CA GLU A 447 1.00 5.77 -18.72
C GLU A 447 2.33 5.14 -19.15
N PRO A 448 2.36 3.82 -19.35
CA PRO A 448 3.52 3.17 -19.97
C PRO A 448 3.69 3.62 -21.44
N VAL A 449 4.93 3.69 -21.88
CA VAL A 449 5.31 4.06 -23.26
C VAL A 449 5.73 2.85 -24.08
#